data_78196e3af01c4df5e5536dcd99d8bda8
#
_entry.id   78196e3af01c4df5e5536dcd99d8bda8
#
_cell.length_a   1.000
_cell.length_b   1.000
_cell.length_c   1.000
_cell.angle_alpha   90.00
_cell.angle_beta   90.00
_cell.angle_gamma   90.00
#
_symmetry.space_group_name_H-M   'P 1'
#
loop_
_entity.id
_entity.type
_entity.pdbx_description
1 polymer ?
#
loop_
_entity_poly.entity_id
_entity_poly.type
_entity_poly.pdbx_seq_one_letter_code
_entity_poly.pdbx_strand_id
1 'polypeptide(L)'
;MKQISKILYFAIFLLYSCSSENQSSKSEKELMVTFQDSLSYSMGVNIGTNLPETDINQDLLIEGLQDYWNKAEPRLDASSRNEILRTFNIMNSELDRDNMRAMGERAKKLSRENKMKGQEFLDKNKTSEGVRVFNRSQIQYKVIAEGNGKIPDYDDVVRVHYNGYLIDGHKFDSSYDREEPATFSVNGVIKGWTEVLQKMPVGSKWEVYIPQNLAYGIKGVSSDPKKGEYVIPPSSTLIFEIELLEIID
;
A
#
# COMPACT_ATOMS: atom_id res chain seq x y z
N MET A 1 1.21 71.27 48.27
CA MET A 1 2.44 70.87 49.04
C MET A 1 2.90 69.58 48.46
N LYS A 2 4.11 69.65 47.91
CA LYS A 2 5.20 68.62 47.92
C LYS A 2 4.87 67.26 47.40
N GLN A 3 5.63 66.59 46.60
CA GLN A 3 6.95 66.70 45.88
C GLN A 3 7.03 65.50 44.99
N ILE A 4 7.35 65.64 43.76
CA ILE A 4 8.56 65.21 42.97
C ILE A 4 9.18 63.90 43.42
N SER A 5 9.22 62.91 42.50
CA SER A 5 10.48 62.30 42.18
C SER A 5 10.46 61.63 40.78
N LYS A 6 11.35 62.09 39.95
CA LYS A 6 11.79 61.55 38.67
C LYS A 6 12.75 60.42 38.97
N ILE A 7 12.78 59.42 38.10
CA ILE A 7 13.96 58.62 37.70
C ILE A 7 13.48 57.81 36.50
N LEU A 8 13.93 58.05 35.42
CA LEU A 8 15.12 57.95 34.59
C LEU A 8 15.02 56.80 33.61
N TYR A 9 14.91 57.19 32.38
CA TYR A 9 15.06 56.37 31.17
C TYR A 9 16.39 55.63 31.16
N PHE A 10 16.33 54.35 30.79
CA PHE A 10 17.48 53.76 30.13
C PHE A 10 16.98 52.92 28.91
N ALA A 11 17.17 53.52 27.76
CA ALA A 11 17.00 52.86 26.49
C ALA A 11 18.21 51.93 26.25
N ILE A 12 17.96 50.67 26.10
CA ILE A 12 18.95 49.77 25.47
C ILE A 12 18.35 49.29 24.19
N PHE A 13 18.81 49.91 23.11
CA PHE A 13 18.68 49.41 21.74
C PHE A 13 19.65 48.21 21.62
N LEU A 14 19.12 47.02 21.54
CA LEU A 14 19.88 45.90 21.03
C LEU A 14 19.23 45.46 19.74
N LEU A 15 19.95 45.79 18.67
CA LEU A 15 19.79 45.23 17.34
C LEU A 15 19.87 43.72 17.44
N TYR A 16 18.76 43.04 17.18
CA TYR A 16 18.81 41.63 16.79
C TYR A 16 18.42 41.52 15.33
N SER A 17 19.43 41.15 14.60
CA SER A 17 19.39 40.76 13.20
C SER A 17 18.37 39.65 12.96
N CYS A 18 17.58 39.87 11.93
CA CYS A 18 16.64 38.95 11.34
C CYS A 18 17.31 37.63 10.97
N SER A 19 16.82 36.53 11.48
CA SER A 19 16.83 35.27 10.79
C SER A 19 15.42 34.70 10.86
N SER A 20 14.64 35.06 9.87
CA SER A 20 13.36 34.44 9.56
C SER A 20 13.59 33.11 8.91
N GLU A 21 13.57 32.03 9.67
CA GLU A 21 13.28 30.69 9.18
C GLU A 21 12.95 29.79 10.37
N ASN A 22 11.80 29.10 10.32
CA ASN A 22 11.38 28.06 11.25
C ASN A 22 10.64 28.46 12.54
N GLN A 23 9.66 29.38 12.50
CA GLN A 23 8.71 29.53 13.61
C GLN A 23 7.30 29.00 13.35
N SER A 24 6.95 28.58 12.12
CA SER A 24 5.57 28.10 11.85
C SER A 24 5.31 26.66 12.33
N SER A 25 6.33 25.80 12.38
CA SER A 25 6.11 24.38 12.71
C SER A 25 6.10 24.05 14.21
N LYS A 26 6.56 24.96 15.08
CA LYS A 26 6.57 24.74 16.53
C LYS A 26 5.29 25.20 17.24
N SER A 27 4.61 26.22 16.71
CA SER A 27 3.39 26.76 17.33
C SER A 27 2.15 25.90 17.08
N GLU A 28 2.10 25.15 15.98
CA GLU A 28 0.93 24.33 15.64
C GLU A 28 0.83 23.04 16.46
N LYS A 29 1.94 22.47 16.91
CA LYS A 29 1.94 21.28 17.77
C LYS A 29 1.55 21.59 19.23
N GLU A 30 1.68 22.82 19.68
CA GLU A 30 1.32 23.24 21.05
C GLU A 30 -0.19 23.48 21.23
N LEU A 31 -0.96 23.59 20.15
CA LEU A 31 -2.42 23.84 20.21
C LEU A 31 -3.27 22.60 20.49
N MET A 32 -2.71 21.39 20.36
CA MET A 32 -3.45 20.14 20.64
C MET A 32 -3.12 19.61 22.04
N VAL A 33 -3.52 20.36 23.07
CA VAL A 33 -3.22 20.04 24.48
C VAL A 33 -4.27 19.10 25.09
N THR A 34 -5.48 19.09 24.55
CA THR A 34 -6.58 18.27 25.05
C THR A 34 -7.04 17.21 24.06
N PHE A 35 -7.75 16.20 24.56
CA PHE A 35 -8.41 15.21 23.70
C PHE A 35 -9.39 15.86 22.72
N GLN A 36 -10.11 16.91 23.16
CA GLN A 36 -11.05 17.67 22.33
C GLN A 36 -10.35 18.37 21.17
N ASP A 37 -9.16 18.95 21.40
CA ASP A 37 -8.38 19.61 20.35
C ASP A 37 -7.94 18.58 19.29
N SER A 38 -7.41 17.43 19.74
CA SER A 38 -7.01 16.33 18.87
C SER A 38 -8.18 15.75 18.08
N LEU A 39 -9.36 15.62 18.72
CA LEU A 39 -10.58 15.16 18.06
C LEU A 39 -11.04 16.16 17.00
N SER A 40 -11.07 17.45 17.31
CA SER A 40 -11.48 18.50 16.38
C SER A 40 -10.58 18.56 15.15
N TYR A 41 -9.27 18.50 15.35
CA TYR A 41 -8.30 18.42 14.26
C TYR A 41 -8.50 17.17 13.40
N SER A 42 -8.66 16.00 14.04
CA SER A 42 -8.87 14.73 13.35
C SER A 42 -10.16 14.73 12.51
N MET A 43 -11.22 15.37 13.01
CA MET A 43 -12.47 15.54 12.25
C MET A 43 -12.25 16.43 11.03
N GLY A 44 -11.50 17.53 11.16
CA GLY A 44 -11.14 18.39 10.04
C GLY A 44 -10.34 17.67 8.96
N VAL A 45 -9.31 16.90 9.35
CA VAL A 45 -8.53 16.05 8.44
C VAL A 45 -9.42 15.01 7.75
N ASN A 46 -10.32 14.37 8.49
CA ASN A 46 -11.23 13.38 7.94
C ASN A 46 -12.19 14.00 6.90
N ILE A 47 -12.72 15.17 7.16
CA ILE A 47 -13.52 15.91 6.17
C ILE A 47 -12.68 16.17 4.92
N GLY A 48 -11.46 16.72 5.06
CA GLY A 48 -10.56 17.00 3.93
C GLY A 48 -10.21 15.76 3.12
N THR A 49 -9.94 14.63 3.79
CA THR A 49 -9.61 13.35 3.14
C THR A 49 -10.78 12.78 2.32
N ASN A 50 -12.02 13.06 2.73
CA ASN A 50 -13.22 12.60 2.06
C ASN A 50 -13.81 13.60 1.05
N LEU A 51 -13.22 14.80 0.94
CA LEU A 51 -13.57 15.72 -0.12
C LEU A 51 -12.99 15.19 -1.44
N PRO A 52 -13.77 15.17 -2.53
CA PRO A 52 -13.24 14.81 -3.84
C PRO A 52 -12.16 15.82 -4.26
N GLU A 53 -11.25 15.38 -5.15
CA GLU A 53 -10.26 16.26 -5.81
C GLU A 53 -10.98 17.20 -6.79
N THR A 54 -11.78 18.11 -6.28
CA THR A 54 -12.51 19.14 -7.02
C THR A 54 -12.11 20.51 -6.51
N ASP A 55 -12.26 21.53 -7.33
CA ASP A 55 -12.02 22.95 -6.98
C ASP A 55 -13.02 23.45 -5.90
N ILE A 56 -12.88 22.93 -4.68
CA ILE A 56 -13.65 23.42 -3.54
C ILE A 56 -12.93 24.64 -2.97
N ASN A 57 -13.64 25.77 -2.90
CA ASN A 57 -13.13 26.93 -2.21
C ASN A 57 -13.08 26.66 -0.70
N GLN A 58 -11.85 26.44 -0.20
CA GLN A 58 -11.60 26.09 1.20
C GLN A 58 -12.05 27.17 2.17
N ASP A 59 -11.88 28.45 1.82
CA ASP A 59 -12.28 29.56 2.68
C ASP A 59 -13.80 29.59 2.87
N LEU A 60 -14.58 29.41 1.77
CA LEU A 60 -16.04 29.32 1.84
C LEU A 60 -16.52 28.06 2.60
N LEU A 61 -15.80 26.96 2.52
CA LEU A 61 -16.12 25.77 3.32
C LEU A 61 -15.94 26.04 4.80
N ILE A 62 -14.83 26.65 5.19
CA ILE A 62 -14.54 27.04 6.59
C ILE A 62 -15.58 28.05 7.08
N GLU A 63 -15.90 29.04 6.25
CA GLU A 63 -16.91 30.06 6.57
C GLU A 63 -18.30 29.44 6.80
N GLY A 64 -18.71 28.49 5.96
CA GLY A 64 -19.98 27.76 6.17
C GLY A 64 -20.03 26.94 7.46
N LEU A 65 -18.91 26.38 7.90
CA LEU A 65 -18.80 25.72 9.21
C LEU A 65 -18.90 26.74 10.36
N GLN A 66 -18.26 27.89 10.22
CA GLN A 66 -18.32 28.98 11.21
C GLN A 66 -19.75 29.55 11.33
N ASP A 67 -20.45 29.79 10.21
CA ASP A 67 -21.84 30.25 10.19
C ASP A 67 -22.74 29.28 10.96
N TYR A 68 -22.57 27.97 10.75
CA TYR A 68 -23.34 26.95 11.48
C TYR A 68 -23.09 26.99 13.00
N TRP A 69 -21.81 27.06 13.43
CA TRP A 69 -21.49 27.12 14.88
C TRP A 69 -21.93 28.40 15.53
N ASN A 70 -21.86 29.51 14.78
CA ASN A 70 -22.30 30.85 15.29
C ASN A 70 -23.82 31.03 15.19
N LYS A 71 -24.57 30.00 14.72
CA LYS A 71 -26.01 30.08 14.48
C LYS A 71 -26.41 31.25 13.58
N ALA A 72 -25.54 31.64 12.67
CA ALA A 72 -25.81 32.62 11.64
C ALA A 72 -26.82 32.05 10.62
N GLU A 73 -27.58 32.96 10.01
CA GLU A 73 -28.48 32.54 8.93
C GLU A 73 -27.68 32.16 7.69
N PRO A 74 -27.84 30.93 7.16
CA PRO A 74 -27.08 30.51 5.99
C PRO A 74 -27.37 31.37 4.77
N ARG A 75 -26.33 31.71 4.00
CA ARG A 75 -26.44 32.53 2.77
C ARG A 75 -27.26 31.86 1.66
N LEU A 76 -27.38 30.55 1.70
CA LEU A 76 -28.22 29.76 0.80
C LEU A 76 -29.35 29.13 1.62
N ASP A 77 -30.56 29.19 1.09
CA ASP A 77 -31.69 28.48 1.69
C ASP A 77 -31.53 26.95 1.63
N ALA A 78 -32.31 26.23 2.45
CA ALA A 78 -32.19 24.79 2.56
C ALA A 78 -32.44 24.03 1.23
N SER A 79 -33.36 24.52 0.40
CA SER A 79 -33.68 23.90 -0.88
C SER A 79 -32.50 24.01 -1.84
N SER A 80 -31.94 25.21 -1.98
CA SER A 80 -30.76 25.49 -2.82
C SER A 80 -29.53 24.67 -2.39
N ARG A 81 -29.27 24.59 -1.08
CA ARG A 81 -28.19 23.75 -0.54
C ARG A 81 -28.37 22.27 -0.90
N ASN A 82 -29.59 21.75 -0.71
CA ASN A 82 -29.89 20.35 -1.00
C ASN A 82 -29.77 20.02 -2.51
N GLU A 83 -30.20 20.94 -3.36
CA GLU A 83 -30.09 20.76 -4.83
C GLU A 83 -28.62 20.76 -5.28
N ILE A 84 -27.81 21.69 -4.78
CA ILE A 84 -26.37 21.77 -5.07
C ILE A 84 -25.67 20.48 -4.63
N LEU A 85 -25.89 20.04 -3.38
CA LEU A 85 -25.30 18.81 -2.85
C LEU A 85 -25.75 17.55 -3.61
N ARG A 86 -27.02 17.51 -4.02
CA ARG A 86 -27.53 16.40 -4.85
C ARG A 86 -26.84 16.38 -6.22
N THR A 87 -26.73 17.52 -6.89
CA THR A 87 -26.06 17.63 -8.18
C THR A 87 -24.58 17.22 -8.07
N PHE A 88 -23.89 17.70 -7.05
CA PHE A 88 -22.51 17.34 -6.75
C PHE A 88 -22.36 15.83 -6.54
N ASN A 89 -23.21 15.20 -5.73
CA ASN A 89 -23.18 13.75 -5.50
C ASN A 89 -23.46 12.92 -6.77
N ILE A 90 -24.35 13.40 -7.65
CA ILE A 90 -24.60 12.74 -8.93
C ILE A 90 -23.36 12.83 -9.82
N MET A 91 -22.79 14.01 -9.98
CA MET A 91 -21.57 14.21 -10.79
C MET A 91 -20.41 13.34 -10.31
N ASN A 92 -20.15 13.31 -9.00
CA ASN A 92 -19.09 12.48 -8.44
C ASN A 92 -19.36 10.99 -8.65
N SER A 93 -20.62 10.54 -8.47
CA SER A 93 -20.96 9.12 -8.68
C SER A 93 -20.84 8.68 -10.15
N GLU A 94 -21.01 9.59 -11.09
CA GLU A 94 -20.78 9.34 -12.53
C GLU A 94 -19.29 9.28 -12.85
N LEU A 95 -18.52 10.24 -12.34
CA LEU A 95 -17.06 10.25 -12.48
C LEU A 95 -16.43 9.00 -11.86
N ASP A 96 -16.85 8.60 -10.67
CA ASP A 96 -16.38 7.37 -10.02
C ASP A 96 -16.70 6.12 -10.82
N ARG A 97 -17.90 6.03 -11.40
CA ARG A 97 -18.29 4.89 -12.26
C ARG A 97 -17.44 4.81 -13.52
N ASP A 98 -17.17 5.94 -14.17
CA ASP A 98 -16.35 5.99 -15.37
C ASP A 98 -14.88 5.66 -15.06
N ASN A 99 -14.35 6.16 -13.96
CA ASN A 99 -13.01 5.83 -13.46
C ASN A 99 -12.90 4.32 -13.15
N MET A 100 -13.85 3.75 -12.41
CA MET A 100 -13.87 2.33 -12.10
C MET A 100 -13.97 1.45 -13.36
N ARG A 101 -14.75 1.88 -14.35
CA ARG A 101 -14.85 1.18 -15.64
C ARG A 101 -13.52 1.22 -16.39
N ALA A 102 -12.89 2.40 -16.49
CA ALA A 102 -11.59 2.57 -17.13
C ALA A 102 -10.49 1.75 -16.43
N MET A 103 -10.48 1.73 -15.10
CA MET A 103 -9.56 0.89 -14.31
C MET A 103 -9.80 -0.60 -14.56
N GLY A 104 -11.07 -1.03 -14.63
CA GLY A 104 -11.43 -2.41 -14.95
C GLY A 104 -10.90 -2.84 -16.34
N GLU A 105 -11.02 -1.99 -17.34
CA GLU A 105 -10.51 -2.29 -18.69
C GLU A 105 -8.95 -2.31 -18.73
N ARG A 106 -8.30 -1.39 -18.00
CA ARG A 106 -6.83 -1.42 -17.83
C ARG A 106 -6.37 -2.70 -17.16
N ALA A 107 -7.02 -3.12 -16.08
CA ALA A 107 -6.70 -4.36 -15.37
C ALA A 107 -6.88 -5.60 -16.27
N LYS A 108 -7.95 -5.66 -17.06
CA LYS A 108 -8.18 -6.75 -18.04
C LYS A 108 -7.12 -6.79 -19.14
N LYS A 109 -6.70 -5.63 -19.64
CA LYS A 109 -5.62 -5.52 -20.64
C LYS A 109 -4.32 -6.01 -20.04
N LEU A 110 -3.94 -5.52 -18.87
CA LEU A 110 -2.72 -5.89 -18.15
C LEU A 110 -2.71 -7.40 -17.84
N SER A 111 -3.83 -7.96 -17.39
CA SER A 111 -3.99 -9.38 -17.14
C SER A 111 -3.72 -10.25 -18.39
N ARG A 112 -4.22 -9.83 -19.55
CA ARG A 112 -3.97 -10.54 -20.83
C ARG A 112 -2.50 -10.47 -21.23
N GLU A 113 -1.90 -9.28 -21.13
CA GLU A 113 -0.48 -9.09 -21.46
C GLU A 113 0.43 -9.92 -20.56
N ASN A 114 0.19 -9.90 -19.24
CA ASN A 114 0.98 -10.66 -18.28
C ASN A 114 0.83 -12.15 -18.45
N LYS A 115 -0.39 -12.63 -18.75
CA LYS A 115 -0.63 -14.04 -19.06
C LYS A 115 0.17 -14.49 -20.28
N MET A 116 0.20 -13.70 -21.35
CA MET A 116 0.97 -14.01 -22.56
C MET A 116 2.46 -14.00 -22.30
N LYS A 117 2.99 -12.94 -21.66
CA LYS A 117 4.41 -12.83 -21.30
C LYS A 117 4.85 -13.95 -20.36
N GLY A 118 4.01 -14.28 -19.37
CA GLY A 118 4.29 -15.36 -18.44
C GLY A 118 4.32 -16.73 -19.11
N GLN A 119 3.42 -16.99 -20.06
CA GLN A 119 3.44 -18.23 -20.84
C GLN A 119 4.69 -18.32 -21.73
N GLU A 120 5.01 -17.25 -22.45
CA GLU A 120 6.22 -17.18 -23.27
C GLU A 120 7.49 -17.40 -22.43
N PHE A 121 7.56 -16.76 -21.26
CA PHE A 121 8.66 -16.96 -20.32
C PHE A 121 8.77 -18.43 -19.91
N LEU A 122 7.69 -19.07 -19.48
CA LEU A 122 7.69 -20.47 -19.07
C LEU A 122 8.03 -21.42 -20.23
N ASP A 123 7.54 -21.17 -21.43
CA ASP A 123 7.84 -21.97 -22.62
C ASP A 123 9.32 -21.93 -23.00
N LYS A 124 9.95 -20.78 -22.81
CA LYS A 124 11.40 -20.62 -23.00
C LYS A 124 12.19 -21.25 -21.86
N ASN A 125 11.77 -20.98 -20.61
CA ASN A 125 12.51 -21.39 -19.42
C ASN A 125 12.58 -22.91 -19.24
N LYS A 126 11.54 -23.68 -19.67
CA LYS A 126 11.53 -25.14 -19.55
C LYS A 126 12.66 -25.84 -20.32
N THR A 127 13.30 -25.13 -21.26
CA THR A 127 14.46 -25.66 -22.04
C THR A 127 15.80 -25.19 -21.47
N SER A 128 15.78 -24.37 -20.40
CA SER A 128 17.01 -23.87 -19.77
C SER A 128 17.71 -24.98 -18.99
N GLU A 129 19.05 -24.88 -18.91
CA GLU A 129 19.86 -25.86 -18.22
C GLU A 129 19.49 -26.00 -16.73
N GLY A 130 19.30 -27.24 -16.31
CA GLY A 130 18.96 -27.58 -14.91
C GLY A 130 17.48 -27.37 -14.55
N VAL A 131 16.66 -26.81 -15.42
CA VAL A 131 15.22 -26.63 -15.18
C VAL A 131 14.48 -27.96 -15.38
N ARG A 132 13.64 -28.26 -14.37
CA ARG A 132 12.74 -29.45 -14.37
C ARG A 132 11.30 -28.95 -14.29
N VAL A 133 10.32 -29.76 -14.69
CA VAL A 133 8.90 -29.40 -14.78
C VAL A 133 8.05 -30.42 -14.03
N PHE A 134 7.13 -29.96 -13.21
CA PHE A 134 6.08 -30.82 -12.66
C PHE A 134 4.98 -31.06 -13.71
N ASN A 135 4.86 -32.27 -14.20
CA ASN A 135 4.04 -32.62 -15.38
C ASN A 135 2.57 -32.17 -15.31
N ARG A 136 1.95 -32.16 -14.12
CA ARG A 136 0.53 -31.80 -13.96
C ARG A 136 0.32 -30.29 -13.85
N SER A 137 1.10 -29.63 -13.01
CA SER A 137 0.93 -28.22 -12.67
C SER A 137 1.66 -27.26 -13.59
N GLN A 138 2.63 -27.79 -14.36
CA GLN A 138 3.53 -27.00 -15.20
C GLN A 138 4.38 -26.00 -14.39
N ILE A 139 4.49 -26.18 -13.08
CA ILE A 139 5.49 -25.49 -12.26
C ILE A 139 6.86 -25.94 -12.72
N GLN A 140 7.76 -24.97 -12.90
CA GLN A 140 9.15 -25.25 -13.23
C GLN A 140 10.02 -24.98 -12.00
N TYR A 141 11.12 -25.69 -11.88
CA TYR A 141 12.05 -25.49 -10.78
C TYR A 141 13.48 -25.87 -11.17
N LYS A 142 14.43 -25.23 -10.53
CA LYS A 142 15.84 -25.52 -10.60
C LYS A 142 16.37 -25.73 -9.20
N VAL A 143 17.06 -26.84 -8.96
CA VAL A 143 17.71 -27.11 -7.68
C VAL A 143 19.01 -26.32 -7.62
N ILE A 144 19.12 -25.38 -6.67
CA ILE A 144 20.32 -24.60 -6.41
C ILE A 144 21.20 -25.32 -5.39
N ALA A 145 20.58 -25.86 -4.34
CA ALA A 145 21.23 -26.69 -3.34
C ALA A 145 20.33 -27.89 -2.97
N GLU A 146 20.92 -29.06 -2.92
CA GLU A 146 20.21 -30.27 -2.48
C GLU A 146 20.10 -30.29 -0.94
N GLY A 147 18.93 -30.65 -0.45
CA GLY A 147 18.70 -31.00 0.95
C GLY A 147 18.65 -32.50 1.16
N ASN A 148 18.82 -32.92 2.37
CA ASN A 148 18.76 -34.36 2.73
C ASN A 148 17.81 -34.62 3.93
N GLY A 149 17.07 -33.61 4.37
CA GLY A 149 16.13 -33.75 5.48
C GLY A 149 14.78 -34.31 5.05
N LYS A 150 13.83 -34.32 5.99
CA LYS A 150 12.45 -34.76 5.75
C LYS A 150 11.77 -33.81 4.73
N ILE A 151 10.89 -34.38 3.91
CA ILE A 151 10.02 -33.59 3.02
C ILE A 151 8.74 -33.25 3.78
N PRO A 152 8.27 -31.99 3.76
CA PRO A 152 7.05 -31.59 4.46
C PRO A 152 5.80 -32.28 3.90
N ASP A 153 4.89 -32.62 4.81
CA ASP A 153 3.53 -33.02 4.47
C ASP A 153 2.59 -31.81 4.35
N TYR A 154 1.38 -32.03 3.85
CA TYR A 154 0.40 -30.99 3.57
C TYR A 154 0.02 -30.15 4.79
N ASP A 155 -0.05 -30.76 5.99
CA ASP A 155 -0.47 -30.11 7.22
C ASP A 155 0.71 -29.61 8.08
N ASP A 156 1.94 -29.78 7.61
CA ASP A 156 3.13 -29.32 8.31
C ASP A 156 3.24 -27.79 8.30
N VAL A 157 3.96 -27.27 9.28
CA VAL A 157 4.41 -25.87 9.34
C VAL A 157 5.91 -25.85 9.03
N VAL A 158 6.32 -24.95 8.14
CA VAL A 158 7.72 -24.84 7.71
C VAL A 158 8.29 -23.48 7.98
N ARG A 159 9.62 -23.43 8.18
CA ARG A 159 10.39 -22.20 8.23
C ARG A 159 11.28 -22.12 7.01
N VAL A 160 11.21 -20.97 6.32
CA VAL A 160 11.90 -20.76 5.04
C VAL A 160 12.55 -19.39 4.97
N HIS A 161 13.63 -19.30 4.20
CA HIS A 161 14.01 -18.04 3.58
C HIS A 161 13.55 -18.01 2.13
N TYR A 162 13.16 -16.82 1.63
CA TYR A 162 12.74 -16.69 0.24
C TYR A 162 12.93 -15.27 -0.31
N ASN A 163 13.05 -15.21 -1.62
CA ASN A 163 12.87 -14.00 -2.43
C ASN A 163 11.78 -14.25 -3.46
N GLY A 164 10.89 -13.28 -3.65
CA GLY A 164 9.84 -13.33 -4.67
C GLY A 164 10.03 -12.24 -5.72
N TYR A 165 9.99 -12.65 -7.01
CA TYR A 165 10.21 -11.77 -8.15
C TYR A 165 9.11 -11.92 -9.20
N LEU A 166 8.85 -10.83 -9.91
CA LEU A 166 8.17 -10.86 -11.20
C LEU A 166 9.15 -11.32 -12.30
N ILE A 167 8.63 -11.71 -13.47
CA ILE A 167 9.45 -12.18 -14.59
C ILE A 167 10.37 -11.09 -15.21
N ASP A 168 10.15 -9.83 -14.91
CA ASP A 168 11.00 -8.70 -15.27
C ASP A 168 12.14 -8.44 -14.28
N GLY A 169 12.22 -9.23 -13.21
CA GLY A 169 13.23 -9.12 -12.15
C GLY A 169 12.84 -8.22 -11.00
N HIS A 170 11.67 -7.57 -11.03
CA HIS A 170 11.20 -6.76 -9.89
C HIS A 170 10.95 -7.65 -8.67
N LYS A 171 11.66 -7.38 -7.57
CA LYS A 171 11.48 -8.07 -6.28
C LYS A 171 10.28 -7.47 -5.55
N PHE A 172 9.26 -8.28 -5.27
CA PHE A 172 8.06 -7.84 -4.59
C PHE A 172 7.98 -8.23 -3.12
N ASP A 173 8.74 -9.27 -2.71
CA ASP A 173 8.80 -9.72 -1.32
C ASP A 173 10.10 -10.47 -1.04
N SER A 174 10.59 -10.39 0.22
CA SER A 174 11.80 -11.07 0.65
C SER A 174 11.84 -11.24 2.16
N SER A 175 12.10 -12.45 2.63
CA SER A 175 12.41 -12.70 4.03
C SER A 175 13.83 -12.26 4.40
N TYR A 176 14.74 -12.25 3.43
CA TYR A 176 16.10 -11.77 3.66
C TYR A 176 16.14 -10.26 3.92
N ASP A 177 15.27 -9.48 3.24
CA ASP A 177 15.18 -8.03 3.47
C ASP A 177 14.61 -7.70 4.87
N ARG A 178 13.89 -8.64 5.49
CA ARG A 178 13.40 -8.55 6.87
C ARG A 178 14.39 -9.12 7.90
N GLU A 179 15.50 -9.69 7.44
CA GLU A 179 16.57 -10.30 8.26
C GLU A 179 16.08 -11.46 9.16
N GLU A 180 14.92 -12.04 8.83
CA GLU A 180 14.33 -13.16 9.57
C GLU A 180 13.62 -14.17 8.67
N PRO A 181 13.73 -15.49 8.96
CA PRO A 181 12.99 -16.50 8.24
C PRO A 181 11.48 -16.35 8.44
N ALA A 182 10.71 -16.67 7.43
CA ALA A 182 9.25 -16.69 7.51
C ALA A 182 8.74 -18.09 7.85
N THR A 183 7.66 -18.14 8.62
CA THR A 183 6.98 -19.37 9.01
C THR A 183 5.63 -19.45 8.33
N PHE A 184 5.35 -20.60 7.67
CA PHE A 184 4.12 -20.83 6.92
C PHE A 184 3.57 -22.24 7.15
N SER A 185 2.23 -22.35 7.22
CA SER A 185 1.59 -23.66 7.01
C SER A 185 1.66 -24.03 5.52
N VAL A 186 2.04 -25.26 5.21
CA VAL A 186 2.17 -25.73 3.80
C VAL A 186 0.85 -25.60 3.04
N ASN A 187 -0.27 -25.80 3.70
CA ASN A 187 -1.61 -25.62 3.11
C ASN A 187 -2.13 -24.18 3.15
N GLY A 188 -1.43 -23.24 3.80
CA GLY A 188 -1.81 -21.84 3.98
C GLY A 188 -1.23 -20.87 2.94
N VAL A 189 -0.38 -21.34 2.04
CA VAL A 189 0.29 -20.55 1.01
C VAL A 189 -0.38 -20.69 -0.36
N ILE A 190 0.13 -19.99 -1.39
CA ILE A 190 -0.35 -20.16 -2.77
C ILE A 190 -0.15 -21.63 -3.23
N LYS A 191 -1.05 -22.09 -4.09
CA LYS A 191 -1.08 -23.51 -4.54
C LYS A 191 0.26 -23.99 -5.10
N GLY A 192 0.98 -23.10 -5.78
CA GLY A 192 2.31 -23.41 -6.29
C GLY A 192 3.31 -23.73 -5.19
N TRP A 193 3.31 -22.98 -4.11
CA TRP A 193 4.16 -23.24 -2.96
C TRP A 193 3.78 -24.55 -2.24
N THR A 194 2.48 -24.78 -2.03
CA THR A 194 1.99 -26.03 -1.43
C THR A 194 2.50 -27.27 -2.21
N GLU A 195 2.48 -27.22 -3.55
CA GLU A 195 2.97 -28.34 -4.36
C GLU A 195 4.50 -28.47 -4.30
N VAL A 196 5.22 -27.34 -4.30
CA VAL A 196 6.69 -27.32 -4.28
C VAL A 196 7.23 -27.80 -2.94
N LEU A 197 6.73 -27.27 -1.83
CA LEU A 197 7.20 -27.59 -0.47
C LEU A 197 7.06 -29.09 -0.18
N GLN A 198 6.01 -29.75 -0.68
CA GLN A 198 5.82 -31.20 -0.58
C GLN A 198 6.76 -32.04 -1.47
N LYS A 199 7.74 -31.41 -2.12
CA LYS A 199 8.78 -32.04 -2.92
C LYS A 199 10.18 -31.60 -2.52
N MET A 200 10.31 -30.58 -1.70
CA MET A 200 11.57 -30.04 -1.24
C MET A 200 12.03 -30.73 0.04
N PRO A 201 13.17 -31.43 0.06
CA PRO A 201 13.76 -31.88 1.32
C PRO A 201 14.24 -30.68 2.16
N VAL A 202 14.12 -30.75 3.46
CA VAL A 202 14.71 -29.77 4.39
C VAL A 202 16.22 -29.65 4.11
N GLY A 203 16.71 -28.40 4.13
CA GLY A 203 18.08 -28.02 3.77
C GLY A 203 18.25 -27.71 2.29
N SER A 204 17.20 -27.87 1.43
CA SER A 204 17.31 -27.55 0.02
C SER A 204 17.01 -26.08 -0.28
N LYS A 205 17.61 -25.59 -1.38
CA LYS A 205 17.30 -24.28 -1.97
C LYS A 205 16.95 -24.47 -3.44
N TRP A 206 15.76 -24.02 -3.81
CA TRP A 206 15.25 -24.14 -5.17
C TRP A 206 14.86 -22.75 -5.72
N GLU A 207 15.06 -22.57 -7.02
CA GLU A 207 14.45 -21.50 -7.80
C GLU A 207 13.21 -22.07 -8.48
N VAL A 208 12.06 -21.46 -8.27
CA VAL A 208 10.75 -22.00 -8.65
C VAL A 208 9.99 -20.98 -9.48
N TYR A 209 9.42 -21.42 -10.61
CA TYR A 209 8.68 -20.59 -11.55
C TYR A 209 7.22 -21.05 -11.55
N ILE A 210 6.34 -20.22 -11.01
CA ILE A 210 4.94 -20.57 -10.72
C ILE A 210 4.02 -19.87 -11.72
N PRO A 211 3.25 -20.63 -12.53
CA PRO A 211 2.23 -20.08 -13.41
C PRO A 211 1.18 -19.30 -12.61
N GLN A 212 0.63 -18.25 -13.20
CA GLN A 212 -0.29 -17.32 -12.55
C GLN A 212 -1.51 -17.99 -11.87
N ASN A 213 -2.04 -19.08 -12.44
CA ASN A 213 -3.20 -19.81 -11.90
C ASN A 213 -2.92 -20.59 -10.62
N LEU A 214 -1.65 -20.78 -10.28
CA LEU A 214 -1.17 -21.41 -9.04
C LEU A 214 -0.56 -20.38 -8.07
N ALA A 215 -0.61 -19.11 -8.43
CA ALA A 215 -0.21 -17.95 -7.66
C ALA A 215 -1.43 -17.06 -7.30
N TYR A 216 -1.40 -15.78 -7.65
CA TYR A 216 -2.47 -14.83 -7.30
C TYR A 216 -3.52 -14.64 -8.41
N GLY A 217 -3.39 -15.35 -9.54
CA GLY A 217 -4.37 -15.42 -10.61
C GLY A 217 -4.69 -14.07 -11.26
N ILE A 218 -5.92 -13.96 -11.76
CA ILE A 218 -6.39 -12.75 -12.48
C ILE A 218 -6.56 -11.51 -11.60
N LYS A 219 -6.53 -11.66 -10.27
CA LYS A 219 -6.68 -10.53 -9.35
C LYS A 219 -5.35 -9.85 -9.05
N GLY A 220 -4.24 -10.61 -9.00
CA GLY A 220 -2.98 -10.12 -8.48
C GLY A 220 -3.05 -9.72 -7.00
N VAL A 221 -2.14 -8.86 -6.55
CA VAL A 221 -2.12 -8.23 -5.23
C VAL A 221 -2.05 -6.72 -5.41
N SER A 222 -3.08 -6.01 -5.02
CA SER A 222 -3.14 -4.55 -5.16
C SER A 222 -2.42 -3.86 -4.00
N SER A 223 -1.67 -2.80 -4.29
CA SER A 223 -1.12 -1.87 -3.31
C SER A 223 -2.08 -0.71 -3.03
N ASP A 224 -2.76 -0.21 -4.06
CA ASP A 224 -3.82 0.80 -3.95
C ASP A 224 -4.95 0.48 -4.95
N PRO A 225 -6.06 -0.13 -4.46
CA PRO A 225 -7.19 -0.46 -5.32
C PRO A 225 -7.85 0.76 -5.97
N LYS A 226 -7.81 1.93 -5.33
CA LYS A 226 -8.41 3.17 -5.86
C LYS A 226 -7.61 3.74 -7.02
N LYS A 227 -6.30 3.50 -7.05
CA LYS A 227 -5.41 3.93 -8.15
C LYS A 227 -5.15 2.85 -9.18
N GLY A 228 -5.56 1.60 -8.92
CA GLY A 228 -5.26 0.46 -9.78
C GLY A 228 -3.78 0.09 -9.77
N GLU A 229 -3.10 0.33 -8.65
CA GLU A 229 -1.71 -0.01 -8.44
C GLU A 229 -1.56 -1.43 -7.85
N TYR A 230 -0.47 -2.10 -8.18
CA TYR A 230 -0.25 -3.50 -7.82
C TYR A 230 1.16 -3.72 -7.27
N VAL A 231 1.25 -4.50 -6.18
CA VAL A 231 2.49 -5.17 -5.77
C VAL A 231 2.77 -6.35 -6.70
N ILE A 232 1.73 -7.15 -6.98
CA ILE A 232 1.78 -8.24 -7.97
C ILE A 232 0.67 -8.00 -8.98
N PRO A 233 1.01 -7.61 -10.22
CA PRO A 233 0.01 -7.36 -11.26
C PRO A 233 -0.87 -8.56 -11.58
N PRO A 234 -2.09 -8.35 -12.10
CA PRO A 234 -2.98 -9.42 -12.53
C PRO A 234 -2.31 -10.41 -13.49
N SER A 235 -2.54 -11.70 -13.27
CA SER A 235 -2.05 -12.81 -14.10
C SER A 235 -0.53 -12.89 -14.23
N SER A 236 0.23 -12.43 -13.25
CA SER A 236 1.69 -12.54 -13.22
C SER A 236 2.14 -13.98 -12.95
N THR A 237 3.05 -14.47 -13.76
CA THR A 237 3.91 -15.61 -13.44
C THR A 237 4.96 -15.14 -12.45
N LEU A 238 5.23 -15.92 -11.41
CA LEU A 238 6.13 -15.57 -10.33
C LEU A 238 7.36 -16.45 -10.30
N ILE A 239 8.45 -15.86 -9.87
CA ILE A 239 9.72 -16.54 -9.61
C ILE A 239 9.99 -16.45 -8.12
N PHE A 240 10.34 -17.57 -7.49
CA PHE A 240 10.76 -17.60 -6.10
C PHE A 240 12.08 -18.34 -5.95
N GLU A 241 13.00 -17.77 -5.22
CA GLU A 241 14.05 -18.55 -4.57
C GLU A 241 13.52 -18.97 -3.19
N ILE A 242 13.48 -20.26 -2.91
CA ILE A 242 12.99 -20.79 -1.63
C ILE A 242 14.11 -21.64 -1.03
N GLU A 243 14.46 -21.35 0.21
CA GLU A 243 15.36 -22.16 1.05
C GLU A 243 14.55 -22.72 2.20
N LEU A 244 14.35 -24.04 2.21
CA LEU A 244 13.59 -24.74 3.24
C LEU A 244 14.50 -25.10 4.41
N LEU A 245 14.34 -24.39 5.54
CA LEU A 245 15.22 -24.51 6.69
C LEU A 245 14.83 -25.67 7.59
N GLU A 246 13.56 -25.75 7.95
CA GLU A 246 13.07 -26.81 8.86
C GLU A 246 11.54 -27.00 8.77
N ILE A 247 11.08 -28.13 9.27
CA ILE A 247 9.69 -28.39 9.61
C ILE A 247 9.55 -28.11 11.09
N ILE A 248 8.54 -27.33 11.47
CA ILE A 248 8.24 -26.98 12.88
C ILE A 248 7.23 -28.00 13.39
N ASP A 249 7.59 -28.70 14.48
CA ASP A 249 6.73 -29.69 15.17
C ASP A 249 5.66 -29.00 16.03
#